data_2e7597af7134bc4dd5eaac58d816ae4b
#
_entry.id   2e7597af7134bc4dd5eaac58d816ae4b
#
_cell.length_a   1.000
_cell.length_b   1.000
_cell.length_c   1.000
_cell.angle_alpha   90.00
_cell.angle_beta   90.00
_cell.angle_gamma   90.00
#
_symmetry.space_group_name_H-M   'P 1'
#
loop_
_entity.id
_entity.type
_entity.pdbx_description
1 polymer ?
#
loop_
_entity_poly.entity_id
_entity_poly.type
_entity_poly.pdbx_seq_one_letter_code
_entity_poly.pdbx_strand_id
1 'polypeptide(L)'
;MFTGRAVDVGNPHVVVFTDHDVLRRLDLSRAPSWSPADAFPAGVNVEFVHEAMPGELLMRVHERGCGETLSCGTGVVAAATAYRDRSGFDGPIQVRVRGGDLTVSFEGDDAWLTGPAVIVARGEYWS
;
A
#
# COMPACT_ATOMS: atom_id res chain seq x y z
N MET A 1 -13.81 12.51 3.19
CA MET A 1 -13.87 11.67 1.99
C MET A 1 -12.51 11.58 1.34
N PHE A 2 -12.14 10.41 0.86
CA PHE A 2 -10.85 10.18 0.22
C PHE A 2 -11.06 9.73 -1.22
N THR A 3 -10.09 10.05 -2.07
CA THR A 3 -10.01 9.51 -3.41
C THR A 3 -8.89 8.48 -3.45
N GLY A 4 -9.22 7.26 -3.88
CA GLY A 4 -8.26 6.17 -3.92
C GLY A 4 -7.96 5.74 -5.35
N ARG A 5 -6.79 5.12 -5.53
CA ARG A 5 -6.37 4.53 -6.79
C ARG A 5 -6.42 3.01 -6.66
N ALA A 6 -7.15 2.36 -7.54
CA ALA A 6 -7.22 0.89 -7.56
C ALA A 6 -5.94 0.30 -8.14
N VAL A 7 -5.38 -0.69 -7.47
CA VAL A 7 -4.17 -1.41 -7.90
C VAL A 7 -4.41 -2.90 -7.71
N ASP A 8 -4.13 -3.69 -8.73
CA ASP A 8 -4.24 -5.15 -8.65
C ASP A 8 -2.84 -5.76 -8.74
N VAL A 9 -2.42 -6.42 -7.68
CA VAL A 9 -1.14 -7.13 -7.59
C VAL A 9 -1.38 -8.61 -7.29
N GLY A 10 -2.44 -9.17 -7.87
CA GLY A 10 -2.92 -10.53 -7.61
C GLY A 10 -4.17 -10.54 -6.73
N ASN A 11 -4.43 -9.45 -6.04
CA ASN A 11 -5.64 -9.19 -5.27
C ASN A 11 -5.93 -7.69 -5.30
N PRO A 12 -7.20 -7.27 -5.09
CA PRO A 12 -7.56 -5.87 -5.24
C PRO A 12 -7.12 -5.01 -4.05
N HIS A 13 -6.55 -3.85 -4.37
CA HIS A 13 -6.16 -2.83 -3.39
C HIS A 13 -6.67 -1.48 -3.84
N VAL A 14 -6.98 -0.62 -2.89
CA VAL A 14 -7.21 0.80 -3.12
C VAL A 14 -6.17 1.57 -2.32
N VAL A 15 -5.37 2.39 -2.99
CA VAL A 15 -4.33 3.19 -2.36
C VAL A 15 -4.82 4.62 -2.26
N VAL A 16 -4.83 5.16 -1.04
CA VAL A 16 -5.31 6.51 -0.74
C VAL A 16 -4.14 7.32 -0.18
N PHE A 17 -3.78 8.39 -0.88
CA PHE A 17 -2.73 9.30 -0.40
C PHE A 17 -3.37 10.36 0.48
N THR A 18 -2.80 10.58 1.65
CA THR A 18 -3.35 11.51 2.63
C THR A 18 -2.22 12.21 3.40
N ASP A 19 -2.57 13.21 4.20
CA ASP A 19 -1.57 13.89 5.01
C ASP A 19 -1.25 13.10 6.29
N HIS A 20 -0.17 13.49 6.94
CA HIS A 20 0.34 12.78 8.12
C HIS A 20 -0.66 12.78 9.29
N ASP A 21 -1.30 13.91 9.54
CA ASP A 21 -2.25 14.01 10.66
C ASP A 21 -3.47 13.12 10.44
N VAL A 22 -4.00 13.11 9.21
CA VAL A 22 -5.12 12.25 8.87
C VAL A 22 -4.71 10.79 9.00
N LEU A 23 -3.55 10.42 8.47
CA LEU A 23 -3.06 9.04 8.55
C LEU A 23 -2.97 8.57 10.00
N ARG A 24 -2.43 9.40 10.89
CA ARG A 24 -2.26 9.07 12.29
C ARG A 24 -3.58 8.86 13.03
N ARG A 25 -4.62 9.61 12.63
CA ARG A 25 -5.91 9.64 13.34
C ARG A 25 -6.95 8.67 12.79
N LEU A 26 -6.66 8.01 11.67
CA LEU A 26 -7.61 7.09 11.08
C LEU A 26 -7.99 5.96 12.04
N ASP A 27 -9.29 5.68 12.10
CA ASP A 27 -9.80 4.50 12.80
C ASP A 27 -10.00 3.39 11.77
N LEU A 28 -9.09 2.42 11.75
CA LEU A 28 -9.13 1.29 10.83
C LEU A 28 -9.68 0.01 11.47
N SER A 29 -10.34 0.15 12.63
CA SER A 29 -11.06 -0.98 13.25
C SER A 29 -12.29 -1.37 12.47
N ARG A 30 -12.79 -0.48 11.61
CA ARG A 30 -13.95 -0.72 10.74
C ARG A 30 -13.52 -0.73 9.29
N ALA A 31 -14.19 -1.54 8.49
CA ALA A 31 -13.99 -1.56 7.05
C ALA A 31 -14.35 -0.20 6.46
N PRO A 32 -13.48 0.41 5.63
CA PRO A 32 -13.85 1.62 4.91
C PRO A 32 -15.01 1.35 3.95
N SER A 33 -15.84 2.35 3.72
CA SER A 33 -16.85 2.28 2.68
C SER A 33 -16.32 2.94 1.41
N TRP A 34 -16.85 2.53 0.28
CA TRP A 34 -16.42 3.05 -1.02
C TRP A 34 -17.59 3.30 -1.95
N SER A 35 -17.35 4.09 -2.97
CA SER A 35 -18.32 4.41 -4.00
C SER A 35 -17.68 4.22 -5.38
N PRO A 36 -18.33 3.52 -6.31
CA PRO A 36 -19.62 2.85 -6.16
C PRO A 36 -19.51 1.60 -5.28
N ALA A 37 -20.60 1.27 -4.57
CA ALA A 37 -20.61 0.18 -3.60
C ALA A 37 -20.31 -1.18 -4.22
N ASP A 38 -20.61 -1.38 -5.48
CA ASP A 38 -20.40 -2.62 -6.21
C ASP A 38 -19.04 -2.72 -6.91
N ALA A 39 -18.17 -1.72 -6.75
CA ALA A 39 -16.85 -1.74 -7.38
C ALA A 39 -15.99 -2.92 -6.89
N PHE A 40 -16.17 -3.33 -5.63
CA PHE A 40 -15.43 -4.45 -5.05
C PHE A 40 -16.39 -5.34 -4.26
N PRO A 41 -17.15 -6.19 -4.96
CA PRO A 41 -18.22 -6.98 -4.29
C PRO A 41 -17.70 -7.94 -3.23
N ALA A 42 -16.47 -8.40 -3.34
CA ALA A 42 -15.85 -9.28 -2.33
C ALA A 42 -15.04 -8.52 -1.28
N GLY A 43 -15.12 -7.19 -1.29
CA GLY A 43 -14.29 -6.35 -0.43
C GLY A 43 -12.95 -5.99 -1.07
N VAL A 44 -12.20 -5.14 -0.43
CA VAL A 44 -10.93 -4.64 -0.94
C VAL A 44 -9.99 -4.32 0.22
N ASN A 45 -8.69 -4.46 -0.02
CA ASN A 45 -7.67 -4.00 0.90
C ASN A 45 -7.43 -2.51 0.63
N VAL A 46 -7.36 -1.70 1.68
CA VAL A 46 -7.18 -0.25 1.55
C VAL A 46 -5.91 0.17 2.25
N GLU A 47 -5.00 0.77 1.49
CA GLU A 47 -3.75 1.32 2.01
C GLU A 47 -3.86 2.84 2.07
N PHE A 48 -3.71 3.40 3.27
CA PHE A 48 -3.64 4.84 3.47
C PHE A 48 -2.17 5.21 3.57
N VAL A 49 -1.73 6.12 2.71
CA VAL A 49 -0.32 6.40 2.47
C VAL A 49 -0.03 7.88 2.58
N HIS A 50 1.07 8.22 3.24
CA HIS A 50 1.60 9.58 3.30
C HIS A 50 3.03 9.58 2.78
N GLU A 51 3.34 10.50 1.86
CA GLU A 51 4.71 10.70 1.43
C GLU A 51 5.44 11.57 2.45
N ALA A 52 6.33 10.96 3.24
CA ALA A 52 7.13 11.71 4.21
C ALA A 52 8.25 12.48 3.53
N MET A 53 8.89 11.86 2.55
CA MET A 53 9.94 12.43 1.70
C MET A 53 9.86 11.73 0.35
N PRO A 54 10.46 12.30 -0.72
CA PRO A 54 10.49 11.59 -1.99
C PRO A 54 11.11 10.19 -1.83
N GLY A 55 10.35 9.18 -2.21
CA GLY A 55 10.78 7.79 -2.08
C GLY A 55 10.57 7.17 -0.70
N GLU A 56 9.99 7.90 0.25
CA GLU A 56 9.73 7.38 1.60
C GLU A 56 8.26 7.58 1.97
N LEU A 57 7.58 6.46 2.20
CA LEU A 57 6.15 6.43 2.48
C LEU A 57 5.89 5.93 3.90
N LEU A 58 4.86 6.50 4.53
CA LEU A 58 4.26 5.97 5.74
C LEU A 58 2.94 5.35 5.35
N MET A 59 2.62 4.16 5.85
CA MET A 59 1.43 3.43 5.42
C MET A 59 0.70 2.80 6.60
N ARG A 60 -0.62 2.87 6.54
CA ARG A 60 -1.51 2.05 7.37
C ARG A 60 -2.45 1.31 6.43
N VAL A 61 -2.77 0.08 6.77
CA VAL A 61 -3.57 -0.76 5.91
C VAL A 61 -4.76 -1.34 6.66
N HIS A 62 -5.93 -1.31 6.00
CA HIS A 62 -7.10 -2.08 6.39
C HIS A 62 -7.19 -3.27 5.45
N GLU A 63 -6.93 -4.45 5.97
CA GLU A 63 -6.93 -5.67 5.18
C GLU A 63 -8.32 -6.28 5.17
N ARG A 64 -8.75 -6.71 3.99
CA ARG A 64 -10.06 -7.31 3.79
C ARG A 64 -10.29 -8.48 4.75
N GLY A 65 -11.33 -8.38 5.58
CA GLY A 65 -11.71 -9.43 6.52
C GLY A 65 -10.91 -9.48 7.81
N CYS A 66 -9.86 -8.67 7.96
CA CYS A 66 -8.97 -8.71 9.11
C CYS A 66 -8.89 -7.40 9.91
N GLY A 67 -9.31 -6.28 9.31
CA GLY A 67 -9.13 -4.96 9.91
C GLY A 67 -7.72 -4.43 9.71
N GLU A 68 -7.28 -3.53 10.58
CA GLU A 68 -5.93 -2.99 10.48
C GLU A 68 -4.89 -4.05 10.84
N THR A 69 -3.90 -4.23 9.96
CA THR A 69 -2.80 -5.17 10.17
C THR A 69 -1.47 -4.44 10.27
N LEU A 70 -0.46 -5.11 10.82
CA LEU A 70 0.88 -4.52 11.00
C LEU A 70 1.57 -4.31 9.66
N SER A 71 1.41 -5.25 8.75
CA SER A 71 1.94 -5.14 7.40
C SER A 71 1.21 -6.13 6.49
N CYS A 72 1.17 -5.78 5.21
CA CYS A 72 0.63 -6.63 4.16
C CYS A 72 1.57 -6.50 2.98
N GLY A 73 2.27 -7.58 2.62
CA GLY A 73 3.29 -7.53 1.57
C GLY A 73 2.75 -7.02 0.24
N THR A 74 1.58 -7.52 -0.19
CA THR A 74 0.96 -7.04 -1.43
C THR A 74 0.48 -5.59 -1.30
N GLY A 75 0.03 -5.18 -0.12
CA GLY A 75 -0.36 -3.80 0.14
C GLY A 75 0.81 -2.83 0.04
N VAL A 76 1.97 -3.23 0.54
CA VAL A 76 3.20 -2.43 0.44
C VAL A 76 3.59 -2.25 -1.03
N VAL A 77 3.53 -3.31 -1.82
CA VAL A 77 3.83 -3.24 -3.26
C VAL A 77 2.78 -2.39 -4.00
N ALA A 78 1.50 -2.54 -3.65
CA ALA A 78 0.44 -1.72 -4.24
C ALA A 78 0.67 -0.24 -3.97
N ALA A 79 1.01 0.11 -2.73
CA ALA A 79 1.30 1.49 -2.34
C ALA A 79 2.49 2.07 -3.12
N ALA A 80 3.57 1.30 -3.21
CA ALA A 80 4.76 1.73 -3.96
C ALA A 80 4.46 1.88 -5.44
N THR A 81 3.68 0.97 -6.02
CA THR A 81 3.28 1.03 -7.43
C THR A 81 2.45 2.28 -7.71
N ALA A 82 1.45 2.55 -6.88
CA ALA A 82 0.62 3.75 -7.02
C ALA A 82 1.45 5.02 -6.88
N TYR A 83 2.37 5.04 -5.93
CA TYR A 83 3.26 6.18 -5.73
C TYR A 83 4.16 6.41 -6.93
N ARG A 84 4.76 5.35 -7.47
CA ARG A 84 5.61 5.43 -8.66
C ARG A 84 4.84 5.97 -9.86
N ASP A 85 3.62 5.48 -10.07
CA ASP A 85 2.77 5.95 -11.17
C ASP A 85 2.38 7.42 -11.01
N ARG A 86 2.08 7.82 -9.78
CA ARG A 86 1.65 9.17 -9.48
C ARG A 86 2.77 10.19 -9.55
N SER A 87 3.94 9.86 -9.00
CA SER A 87 5.04 10.80 -8.82
C SER A 87 6.11 10.72 -9.90
N GLY A 88 6.18 9.60 -10.62
CA GLY A 88 7.28 9.33 -11.53
C GLY A 88 8.59 9.04 -10.81
N PHE A 89 8.55 8.76 -9.51
CA PHE A 89 9.76 8.48 -8.73
C PHE A 89 10.48 7.26 -9.30
N ASP A 90 11.78 7.39 -9.51
CA ASP A 90 12.61 6.35 -10.06
C ASP A 90 13.61 5.92 -8.99
N GLY A 91 13.57 4.67 -8.61
CA GLY A 91 14.44 4.11 -7.58
C GLY A 91 13.67 3.34 -6.54
N PRO A 92 14.37 2.77 -5.54
CA PRO A 92 13.73 2.03 -4.46
C PRO A 92 12.82 2.94 -3.64
N ILE A 93 11.69 2.39 -3.22
CA ILE A 93 10.71 3.11 -2.40
C ILE A 93 10.66 2.44 -1.04
N GLN A 94 10.94 3.23 0.00
CA GLN A 94 10.87 2.77 1.37
C GLN A 94 9.46 2.97 1.91
N VAL A 95 8.88 1.94 2.48
CA VAL A 95 7.54 2.00 3.05
C VAL A 95 7.62 1.63 4.53
N ARG A 96 7.26 2.56 5.37
CA ARG A 96 7.21 2.35 6.81
C ARG A 96 5.80 1.97 7.21
N VAL A 97 5.67 0.80 7.82
CA VAL A 97 4.42 0.28 8.35
C VAL A 97 4.57 0.04 9.85
N ARG A 98 3.48 -0.28 10.53
CA ARG A 98 3.54 -0.52 11.98
C ARG A 98 4.48 -1.66 12.36
N GLY A 99 4.61 -2.67 11.50
CA GLY A 99 5.48 -3.81 11.75
C GLY A 99 6.96 -3.59 11.45
N GLY A 100 7.33 -2.44 10.88
CA GLY A 100 8.72 -2.13 10.53
C GLY A 100 8.85 -1.45 9.18
N ASP A 101 10.05 -1.39 8.67
CA ASP A 101 10.37 -0.72 7.41
C ASP A 101 10.61 -1.77 6.32
N LEU A 102 10.02 -1.54 5.15
CA LEU A 102 10.17 -2.41 4.00
C LEU A 102 10.60 -1.55 2.80
N THR A 103 11.32 -2.17 1.88
CA THR A 103 11.76 -1.48 0.67
C THR A 103 11.22 -2.23 -0.54
N VAL A 104 10.65 -1.48 -1.48
CA VAL A 104 10.18 -2.02 -2.75
C VAL A 104 11.10 -1.51 -3.85
N SER A 105 11.70 -2.43 -4.57
CA SER A 105 12.54 -2.13 -5.74
C SER A 105 11.86 -2.68 -6.97
N PHE A 106 11.94 -1.95 -8.08
CA PHE A 106 11.34 -2.36 -9.34
C PHE A 106 12.43 -2.66 -10.37
N GLU A 107 12.22 -3.74 -11.11
CA GLU A 107 13.11 -4.14 -12.19
C GLU A 107 12.25 -4.69 -13.31
N GLY A 108 12.03 -3.89 -14.35
CA GLY A 108 11.08 -4.23 -15.41
C GLY A 108 9.68 -4.38 -14.83
N ASP A 109 9.07 -5.55 -15.03
CA ASP A 109 7.75 -5.87 -14.52
C ASP A 109 7.80 -6.52 -13.13
N ASP A 110 8.99 -6.73 -12.60
CA ASP A 110 9.16 -7.36 -11.29
C ASP A 110 9.28 -6.32 -10.19
N ALA A 111 8.78 -6.68 -9.01
CA ALA A 111 8.98 -5.92 -7.80
C ALA A 111 9.63 -6.81 -6.74
N TRP A 112 10.57 -6.24 -6.00
CA TRP A 112 11.28 -6.93 -4.92
C TRP A 112 10.92 -6.26 -3.61
N LEU A 113 10.47 -7.05 -2.66
CA LEU A 113 10.12 -6.58 -1.33
C LEU A 113 11.18 -7.08 -0.35
N THR A 114 11.86 -6.15 0.31
CA THR A 114 12.89 -6.50 1.28
C THR A 114 12.59 -5.87 2.64
N GLY A 115 12.81 -6.64 3.69
CA GLY A 115 12.84 -6.15 5.05
C GLY A 115 14.25 -5.72 5.45
N PRO A 116 14.51 -5.46 6.74
CA PRO A 116 15.79 -4.91 7.19
C PRO A 116 17.02 -5.76 6.84
N ALA A 117 16.88 -7.07 6.69
CA ALA A 117 18.02 -7.95 6.44
C ALA A 117 17.76 -9.05 5.42
N VAL A 118 16.52 -9.23 4.96
CA VAL A 118 16.16 -10.38 4.11
C VAL A 118 15.18 -9.95 3.03
N ILE A 119 15.18 -10.73 1.94
CA ILE A 119 14.13 -10.63 0.93
C ILE A 119 12.89 -11.29 1.50
N VAL A 120 11.81 -10.52 1.60
CA VAL A 120 10.53 -11.00 2.14
C VAL A 120 9.69 -11.64 1.04
N ALA A 121 9.78 -11.08 -0.19
CA ALA A 121 8.99 -11.55 -1.31
C ALA A 121 9.60 -11.09 -2.62
N ARG A 122 9.23 -11.76 -3.74
CA ARG A 122 9.69 -11.45 -5.08
C ARG A 122 8.52 -11.16 -6.02
N GLY A 123 8.86 -10.64 -7.20
CA GLY A 123 7.92 -10.11 -8.16
C GLY A 123 6.87 -11.05 -8.71
N GLU A 124 7.11 -12.35 -8.75
CA GLU A 124 6.18 -13.27 -9.40
C GLU A 124 4.83 -13.40 -8.72
N TYR A 125 4.64 -12.90 -7.51
CA TYR A 125 3.33 -13.00 -6.93
C TYR A 125 2.46 -11.75 -7.05
N TRP A 126 2.93 -10.80 -7.77
CA TRP A 126 2.10 -9.65 -8.14
C TRP A 126 2.11 -9.39 -9.64
N SER A 127 2.58 -10.32 -10.38
CA SER A 127 2.54 -10.25 -11.83
C SER A 127 1.21 -10.77 -12.37
#